data_8e6de41fe0032e4609107a41969a52e0
#
_entry.id   8e6de41fe0032e4609107a41969a52e0
#
_cell.length_a   1.000
_cell.length_b   1.000
_cell.length_c   1.000
_cell.angle_alpha   90.00
_cell.angle_beta   90.00
_cell.angle_gamma   90.00
#
_symmetry.space_group_name_H-M   'P 1'
#
loop_
_entity.id
_entity.type
_entity.pdbx_description
1 polymer ?
#
loop_
_entity_poly.entity_id
_entity_poly.type
_entity_poly.pdbx_seq_one_letter_code
_entity_poly.pdbx_strand_id
1 'polypeptide(L)'
;MSPETRKHAGILIVIIPTVIYGGVSILNFLINDPAYMQNPLRQNLFRAGHAHAGVLLILSLVVLLYVDEANLSNGWKSVIKNFIPAAAIFLPAAFFFSVLKPDATKPNGFINLAYVGVALLVTGLLTLGIGLIRRKTN
;
A
#
# COMPACT_ATOMS: atom_id res chain seq x y z
N MET A 1 -5.53 8.23 20.48
CA MET A 1 -6.13 7.90 19.14
C MET A 1 -7.54 8.44 19.08
N SER A 2 -7.82 9.31 18.13
CA SER A 2 -9.16 9.88 17.93
C SER A 2 -10.17 8.82 17.44
N PRO A 3 -11.50 9.05 17.60
CA PRO A 3 -12.51 8.10 17.10
C PRO A 3 -12.39 7.85 15.60
N GLU A 4 -12.05 8.88 14.82
CA GLU A 4 -11.83 8.77 13.38
C GLU A 4 -10.61 7.89 13.05
N THR A 5 -9.48 8.12 13.73
CA THR A 5 -8.25 7.34 13.54
C THR A 5 -8.47 5.87 13.92
N ARG A 6 -9.23 5.62 15.01
CA ARG A 6 -9.61 4.25 15.40
C ARG A 6 -10.46 3.55 14.34
N LYS A 7 -11.40 4.27 13.70
CA LYS A 7 -12.19 3.71 12.59
C LYS A 7 -11.31 3.32 11.41
N HIS A 8 -10.35 4.19 11.01
CA HIS A 8 -9.39 3.86 9.95
C HIS A 8 -8.58 2.63 10.31
N ALA A 9 -8.05 2.55 11.54
CA ALA A 9 -7.30 1.37 11.98
C ALA A 9 -8.14 0.09 11.90
N GLY A 10 -9.39 0.12 12.35
CA GLY A 10 -10.32 -1.01 12.26
C GLY A 10 -10.54 -1.47 10.81
N ILE A 11 -10.75 -0.55 9.88
CA ILE A 11 -10.89 -0.86 8.45
C ILE A 11 -9.63 -1.55 7.92
N LEU A 12 -8.44 -0.99 8.21
CA LEU A 12 -7.18 -1.57 7.73
C LEU A 12 -6.96 -2.98 8.28
N ILE A 13 -7.28 -3.22 9.56
CA ILE A 13 -7.17 -4.55 10.17
C ILE A 13 -8.10 -5.56 9.47
N VAL A 14 -9.33 -5.17 9.16
CA VAL A 14 -10.29 -6.03 8.44
C VAL A 14 -9.82 -6.36 7.02
N ILE A 15 -8.99 -5.50 6.41
CA ILE A 15 -8.43 -5.73 5.08
C ILE A 15 -7.25 -6.73 5.11
N ILE A 16 -6.52 -6.90 6.21
CA ILE A 16 -5.34 -7.79 6.29
C ILE A 16 -5.62 -9.20 5.74
N PRO A 17 -6.73 -9.88 6.05
CA PRO A 17 -7.03 -11.19 5.49
C PRO A 17 -7.04 -11.25 3.96
N THR A 18 -7.40 -10.16 3.27
CA THR A 18 -7.39 -10.12 1.80
C THR A 18 -5.96 -10.18 1.25
N VAL A 19 -5.01 -9.54 1.93
CA VAL A 19 -3.58 -9.62 1.58
C VAL A 19 -3.06 -11.03 1.81
N ILE A 20 -3.43 -11.68 2.92
CA ILE A 20 -3.07 -13.07 3.20
C ILE A 20 -3.60 -13.99 2.09
N TYR A 21 -4.87 -13.83 1.71
CA TYR A 21 -5.47 -14.57 0.61
C TYR A 21 -4.72 -14.35 -0.72
N GLY A 22 -4.27 -13.13 -0.99
CA GLY A 22 -3.43 -12.81 -2.15
C GLY A 22 -2.13 -13.63 -2.17
N GLY A 23 -1.47 -13.79 -1.04
CA GLY A 23 -0.27 -14.62 -0.90
C GLY A 23 -0.54 -16.09 -1.18
N VAL A 24 -1.64 -16.63 -0.65
CA VAL A 24 -2.07 -18.02 -0.93
C VAL A 24 -2.39 -18.21 -2.42
N SER A 25 -3.00 -17.21 -3.05
CA SER A 25 -3.31 -17.25 -4.49
C SER A 25 -2.04 -17.28 -5.35
N ILE A 26 -1.03 -16.47 -5.01
CA ILE A 26 0.28 -16.48 -5.70
C ILE A 26 0.98 -17.84 -5.53
N LEU A 27 0.92 -18.42 -4.35
CA LEU A 27 1.43 -19.77 -4.10
C LEU A 27 0.71 -20.80 -4.97
N ASN A 28 -0.62 -20.72 -5.06
CA ASN A 28 -1.40 -21.62 -5.91
C ASN A 28 -1.04 -21.47 -7.39
N PHE A 29 -0.82 -20.25 -7.90
CA PHE A 29 -0.33 -20.05 -9.27
C PHE A 29 1.05 -20.68 -9.49
N LEU A 30 1.95 -20.56 -8.51
CA LEU A 30 3.28 -21.14 -8.59
C LEU A 30 3.26 -22.67 -8.63
N ILE A 31 2.26 -23.31 -8.05
CA ILE A 31 2.15 -24.77 -7.98
C ILE A 31 1.34 -25.32 -9.17
N ASN A 32 0.28 -24.64 -9.59
CA ASN A 32 -0.75 -25.20 -10.46
C ASN A 32 -0.94 -24.47 -11.81
N ASP A 33 -0.28 -23.34 -12.06
CA ASP A 33 -0.39 -22.59 -13.31
C ASP A 33 0.92 -22.64 -14.10
N PRO A 34 1.03 -23.52 -15.13
CA PRO A 34 2.23 -23.62 -15.93
C PRO A 34 2.64 -22.31 -16.63
N ALA A 35 1.67 -21.50 -17.04
CA ALA A 35 1.95 -20.20 -17.67
C ALA A 35 2.58 -19.21 -16.67
N TYR A 36 2.17 -19.26 -15.41
CA TYR A 36 2.78 -18.46 -14.35
C TYR A 36 4.17 -19.01 -13.99
N MET A 37 4.33 -20.32 -13.90
CA MET A 37 5.61 -20.97 -13.57
C MET A 37 6.71 -20.66 -14.60
N GLN A 38 6.34 -20.48 -15.86
CA GLN A 38 7.26 -20.20 -16.97
C GLN A 38 7.45 -18.70 -17.25
N ASN A 39 6.80 -17.81 -16.47
CA ASN A 39 6.88 -16.37 -16.68
C ASN A 39 7.54 -15.63 -15.49
N PRO A 40 8.87 -15.47 -15.49
CA PRO A 40 9.60 -14.80 -14.41
C PRO A 40 9.17 -13.34 -14.20
N LEU A 41 8.74 -12.64 -15.26
CA LEU A 41 8.24 -11.26 -15.15
C LEU A 41 6.98 -11.20 -14.29
N ARG A 42 6.00 -12.06 -14.56
CA ARG A 42 4.75 -12.13 -13.78
C ARG A 42 5.04 -12.52 -12.32
N GLN A 43 5.91 -13.52 -12.11
CA GLN A 43 6.30 -13.93 -10.76
C GLN A 43 6.92 -12.78 -9.97
N ASN A 44 7.85 -12.04 -10.58
CA ASN A 44 8.52 -10.93 -9.92
C ASN A 44 7.56 -9.81 -9.57
N LEU A 45 6.68 -9.39 -10.50
CA LEU A 45 5.75 -8.29 -10.27
C LEU A 45 4.61 -8.70 -9.32
N PHE A 46 4.11 -9.93 -9.38
CA PHE A 46 3.10 -10.40 -8.41
C PHE A 46 3.66 -10.49 -7.00
N ARG A 47 4.90 -10.99 -6.83
CA ARG A 47 5.57 -10.99 -5.53
C ARG A 47 5.84 -9.58 -5.02
N ALA A 48 6.29 -8.67 -5.89
CA ALA A 48 6.50 -7.27 -5.54
C ALA A 48 5.18 -6.61 -5.12
N GLY A 49 4.09 -6.82 -5.88
CA GLY A 49 2.76 -6.30 -5.55
C GLY A 49 2.27 -6.78 -4.19
N HIS A 50 2.38 -8.09 -3.94
CA HIS A 50 1.99 -8.67 -2.66
C HIS A 50 2.82 -8.13 -1.48
N ALA A 51 4.14 -8.05 -1.65
CA ALA A 51 5.03 -7.51 -0.62
C ALA A 51 4.70 -6.04 -0.30
N HIS A 52 4.48 -5.20 -1.33
CA HIS A 52 4.08 -3.80 -1.12
C HIS A 52 2.70 -3.70 -0.45
N ALA A 53 1.74 -4.53 -0.83
CA ALA A 53 0.42 -4.56 -0.18
C ALA A 53 0.55 -4.82 1.33
N GLY A 54 1.31 -5.84 1.72
CA GLY A 54 1.51 -6.20 3.13
C GLY A 54 2.27 -5.13 3.91
N VAL A 55 3.43 -4.71 3.40
CA VAL A 55 4.29 -3.74 4.09
C VAL A 55 3.60 -2.37 4.22
N LEU A 56 2.94 -1.89 3.17
CA LEU A 56 2.28 -0.57 3.19
C LEU A 56 1.00 -0.59 4.03
N LEU A 57 0.29 -1.72 4.10
CA LEU A 57 -0.85 -1.87 5.00
C LEU A 57 -0.41 -1.81 6.47
N ILE A 58 0.68 -2.50 6.82
CA ILE A 58 1.27 -2.42 8.16
C ILE A 58 1.80 -1.01 8.44
N LEU A 59 2.51 -0.38 7.50
CA LEU A 59 2.97 0.99 7.62
C LEU A 59 1.81 1.95 7.86
N SER A 60 0.69 1.77 7.16
CA SER A 60 -0.53 2.57 7.37
C SER A 60 -1.04 2.46 8.81
N LEU A 61 -1.05 1.25 9.38
CA LEU A 61 -1.42 1.05 10.79
C LEU A 61 -0.45 1.73 11.76
N VAL A 62 0.85 1.62 11.49
CA VAL A 62 1.88 2.31 12.31
C VAL A 62 1.71 3.82 12.25
N VAL A 63 1.47 4.38 11.08
CA VAL A 63 1.22 5.83 10.89
C VAL A 63 0.02 6.32 11.71
N LEU A 64 -1.04 5.52 11.80
CA LEU A 64 -2.23 5.87 12.59
C LEU A 64 -1.93 5.98 14.11
N LEU A 65 -0.89 5.33 14.62
CA LEU A 65 -0.46 5.48 16.02
C LEU A 65 0.10 6.88 16.29
N TYR A 66 0.70 7.52 15.30
CA TYR A 66 1.41 8.80 15.45
C TYR A 66 0.64 10.00 14.90
N VAL A 67 -0.32 9.81 13.99
CA VAL A 67 -0.97 10.92 13.28
C VAL A 67 -1.67 11.90 14.21
N ASP A 68 -2.28 11.44 15.29
CA ASP A 68 -2.97 12.30 16.25
C ASP A 68 -1.99 13.13 17.10
N GLU A 69 -0.75 12.65 17.29
CA GLU A 69 0.31 13.32 18.03
C GLU A 69 1.02 14.42 17.22
N ALA A 70 0.92 14.38 15.90
CA ALA A 70 1.57 15.35 15.02
C ALA A 70 0.96 16.76 15.20
N ASN A 71 1.83 17.78 15.25
CA ASN A 71 1.42 19.19 15.29
C ASN A 71 0.98 19.67 13.91
N LEU A 72 -0.19 19.23 13.50
CA LEU A 72 -0.80 19.48 12.19
C LEU A 72 -2.28 19.82 12.34
N SER A 73 -2.81 20.59 11.40
CA SER A 73 -4.26 20.80 11.31
C SER A 73 -4.99 19.49 10.95
N ASN A 74 -6.29 19.43 11.28
CA ASN A 74 -7.12 18.24 10.98
C ASN A 74 -7.14 17.90 9.49
N GLY A 75 -7.06 18.89 8.59
CA GLY A 75 -6.97 18.67 7.15
C GLY A 75 -5.71 17.90 6.76
N TRP A 76 -4.55 18.28 7.29
CA TRP A 76 -3.30 17.56 7.03
C TRP A 76 -3.27 16.17 7.65
N LYS A 77 -3.84 15.99 8.85
CA LYS A 77 -4.03 14.67 9.45
C LYS A 77 -4.93 13.77 8.59
N SER A 78 -5.97 14.34 7.97
CA SER A 78 -6.83 13.62 7.02
C SER A 78 -6.07 13.22 5.76
N VAL A 79 -5.22 14.10 5.20
CA VAL A 79 -4.34 13.75 4.07
C VAL A 79 -3.49 12.53 4.40
N ILE A 80 -2.82 12.50 5.55
CA ILE A 80 -1.99 11.37 5.97
C ILE A 80 -2.81 10.08 6.06
N LYS A 81 -3.97 10.13 6.74
CA LYS A 81 -4.85 8.97 6.96
C LYS A 81 -5.42 8.37 5.69
N ASN A 82 -5.47 9.13 4.59
CA ASN A 82 -5.97 8.67 3.30
C ASN A 82 -4.85 8.36 2.30
N PHE A 83 -3.81 9.17 2.21
CA PHE A 83 -2.77 9.05 1.19
C PHE A 83 -1.91 7.79 1.39
N ILE A 84 -1.52 7.50 2.63
CA ILE A 84 -0.67 6.35 2.91
C ILE A 84 -1.41 5.03 2.66
N PRO A 85 -2.66 4.82 3.13
CA PRO A 85 -3.44 3.65 2.73
C PRO A 85 -3.77 3.59 1.24
N ALA A 86 -4.00 4.73 0.58
CA ALA A 86 -4.19 4.75 -0.88
C ALA A 86 -2.94 4.26 -1.62
N ALA A 87 -1.74 4.62 -1.17
CA ALA A 87 -0.50 4.08 -1.74
C ALA A 87 -0.41 2.56 -1.62
N ALA A 88 -0.95 1.97 -0.54
CA ALA A 88 -1.05 0.52 -0.34
C ALA A 88 -2.02 -0.16 -1.33
N ILE A 89 -2.81 0.60 -2.07
CA ILE A 89 -3.66 0.13 -3.17
C ILE A 89 -2.98 0.39 -4.52
N PHE A 90 -2.53 1.62 -4.77
CA PHE A 90 -2.00 2.01 -6.08
C PHE A 90 -0.71 1.29 -6.46
N LEU A 91 0.22 1.09 -5.52
CA LEU A 91 1.48 0.39 -5.78
C LEU A 91 1.27 -1.09 -6.11
N PRO A 92 0.55 -1.89 -5.30
CA PRO A 92 0.24 -3.26 -5.67
C PRO A 92 -0.58 -3.37 -6.96
N ALA A 93 -1.56 -2.49 -7.17
CA ALA A 93 -2.38 -2.47 -8.39
C ALA A 93 -1.51 -2.25 -9.64
N ALA A 94 -0.52 -1.36 -9.57
CA ALA A 94 0.43 -1.14 -10.66
C ALA A 94 1.15 -2.44 -11.04
N PHE A 95 1.63 -3.17 -10.04
CA PHE A 95 2.39 -4.41 -10.28
C PHE A 95 1.49 -5.53 -10.80
N PHE A 96 0.34 -5.77 -10.15
CA PHE A 96 -0.56 -6.86 -10.55
C PHE A 96 -1.18 -6.60 -11.93
N PHE A 97 -1.75 -5.42 -12.15
CA PHE A 97 -2.50 -5.14 -13.39
C PHE A 97 -1.60 -4.94 -14.59
N SER A 98 -0.33 -4.59 -14.39
CA SER A 98 0.60 -4.38 -15.51
C SER A 98 0.98 -5.67 -16.24
N VAL A 99 0.81 -6.84 -15.61
CA VAL A 99 1.19 -8.16 -16.17
C VAL A 99 0.09 -9.22 -15.99
N LEU A 100 -1.19 -8.81 -16.07
CA LEU A 100 -2.32 -9.74 -15.92
C LEU A 100 -2.35 -10.83 -17.01
N LYS A 101 -1.95 -10.50 -18.24
CA LYS A 101 -1.95 -11.47 -19.34
C LYS A 101 -0.96 -12.59 -19.07
N PRO A 102 -1.35 -13.88 -19.27
CA PRO A 102 -0.45 -15.01 -19.03
C PRO A 102 0.86 -14.95 -19.84
N ASP A 103 0.80 -14.40 -21.04
CA ASP A 103 1.89 -14.25 -21.99
C ASP A 103 2.60 -12.90 -21.94
N ALA A 104 2.40 -12.12 -20.85
CA ALA A 104 3.00 -10.80 -20.72
C ALA A 104 4.54 -10.87 -20.77
N THR A 105 5.16 -10.16 -21.72
CA THR A 105 6.61 -10.04 -21.88
C THR A 105 7.17 -8.71 -21.39
N LYS A 106 6.27 -7.75 -21.12
CA LYS A 106 6.57 -6.43 -20.54
C LYS A 106 5.37 -5.91 -19.77
N PRO A 107 5.56 -5.02 -18.78
CA PRO A 107 4.46 -4.35 -18.13
C PRO A 107 3.68 -3.47 -19.11
N ASN A 108 2.36 -3.43 -18.96
CA ASN A 108 1.48 -2.50 -19.71
C ASN A 108 1.39 -1.14 -18.97
N GLY A 109 0.54 -0.24 -19.50
CA GLY A 109 0.38 1.14 -18.98
C GLY A 109 -0.05 1.24 -17.51
N PHE A 110 -0.64 0.20 -16.92
CA PHE A 110 -1.00 0.20 -15.49
C PHE A 110 0.21 0.33 -14.55
N ILE A 111 1.42 0.01 -15.01
CA ILE A 111 2.65 0.21 -14.22
C ILE A 111 2.81 1.68 -13.78
N ASN A 112 2.26 2.64 -14.53
CA ASN A 112 2.32 4.05 -14.19
C ASN A 112 1.55 4.43 -12.91
N LEU A 113 0.62 3.59 -12.45
CA LEU A 113 -0.02 3.77 -11.15
C LEU A 113 1.00 3.74 -9.99
N ALA A 114 2.17 3.12 -10.21
CA ALA A 114 3.24 3.13 -9.22
C ALA A 114 3.73 4.54 -8.91
N TYR A 115 3.82 5.42 -9.91
CA TYR A 115 4.21 6.83 -9.71
C TYR A 115 3.18 7.57 -8.86
N VAL A 116 1.89 7.31 -9.07
CA VAL A 116 0.82 7.87 -8.23
C VAL A 116 0.96 7.36 -6.80
N GLY A 117 1.13 6.05 -6.61
CA GLY A 117 1.32 5.45 -5.29
C GLY A 117 2.53 6.02 -4.55
N VAL A 118 3.67 6.17 -5.24
CA VAL A 118 4.89 6.77 -4.66
C VAL A 118 4.63 8.23 -4.26
N ALA A 119 3.99 9.04 -5.11
CA ALA A 119 3.69 10.44 -4.80
C ALA A 119 2.80 10.57 -3.55
N LEU A 120 1.76 9.73 -3.44
CA LEU A 120 0.88 9.69 -2.27
C LEU A 120 1.66 9.29 -1.00
N LEU A 121 2.47 8.24 -1.09
CA LEU A 121 3.25 7.73 0.03
C LEU A 121 4.25 8.76 0.54
N VAL A 122 5.04 9.34 -0.36
CA VAL A 122 6.06 10.35 -0.02
C VAL A 122 5.40 11.59 0.59
N THR A 123 4.31 12.08 0.00
CA THR A 123 3.56 13.22 0.53
C THR A 123 3.05 12.94 1.94
N GLY A 124 2.43 11.79 2.16
CA GLY A 124 1.90 11.40 3.47
C GLY A 124 2.98 11.27 4.54
N LEU A 125 4.09 10.59 4.21
CA LEU A 125 5.19 10.35 5.16
C LEU A 125 5.95 11.65 5.50
N LEU A 126 6.27 12.49 4.51
CA LEU A 126 6.92 13.77 4.76
C LEU A 126 6.03 14.69 5.59
N THR A 127 4.73 14.75 5.29
CA THR A 127 3.78 15.54 6.07
C THR A 127 3.73 15.07 7.52
N LEU A 128 3.64 13.76 7.77
CA LEU A 128 3.65 13.21 9.12
C LEU A 128 4.96 13.50 9.84
N GLY A 129 6.09 13.19 9.21
CA GLY A 129 7.42 13.38 9.80
C GLY A 129 7.67 14.84 10.20
N ILE A 130 7.35 15.79 9.32
CA ILE A 130 7.47 17.22 9.63
C ILE A 130 6.54 17.61 10.79
N GLY A 131 5.30 17.09 10.79
CA GLY A 131 4.34 17.36 11.86
C GLY A 131 4.77 16.83 13.24
N LEU A 132 5.49 15.71 13.28
CA LEU A 132 6.03 15.13 14.51
C LEU A 132 7.26 15.88 15.02
N ILE A 133 8.13 16.38 14.11
CA ILE A 133 9.34 17.14 14.47
C ILE A 133 8.98 18.53 14.99
N ARG A 134 7.90 19.15 14.50
CA ARG A 134 7.46 20.47 14.95
C ARG A 134 7.04 20.44 16.41
N ARG A 135 7.64 21.29 17.23
CA ARG A 135 7.23 21.43 18.65
C ARG A 135 5.79 21.94 18.72
N LYS A 136 4.99 21.33 19.61
CA LYS A 136 3.71 21.94 20.00
C LYS A 136 4.02 23.27 20.69
N THR A 137 3.56 24.38 20.15
CA THR A 137 3.50 25.67 20.85
C THR A 137 2.36 25.53 21.86
N ASN A 138 2.72 25.47 23.13
CA ASN A 138 1.74 25.55 24.24
C ASN A 138 1.13 26.93 24.30
#